data_39eb6f7890543a940e2cd12c0c80d275
#
_entry.id   39eb6f7890543a940e2cd12c0c80d275
#
_cell.length_a   1.000
_cell.length_b   1.000
_cell.length_c   1.000
_cell.angle_alpha   90.00
_cell.angle_beta   90.00
_cell.angle_gamma   90.00
#
_symmetry.space_group_name_H-M   'P 1'
#
loop_
_entity.id
_entity.type
_entity.pdbx_description
1 polymer ?
#
loop_
_entity_poly.entity_id
_entity_poly.type
_entity_poly.pdbx_seq_one_letter_code
_entity_poly.pdbx_strand_id
1 'polypeptide(L)'
;MAGVSFTTVSHVVNNSRPVSADVRAKVEGAIRELNYVPSAVARSLKARATATIGLVVPNSTNPYFAELARGIEDQCAANGYCVFFCNSDDDPVKQRNYLRVLQEKRIDGLIVASAGEDTVLAQTLADAHAPLVVVDRNIEGLAADLVQIDHERGAYLATRHLLELGHAKIGCITGPTDTAVSAMRVHGFIRAMAERSVDIVPGAIAESDFSCLGGYHAASRLFESVRPSAIFAGNDLMGVGALRAAAERGLRVPDDCSIIGFDDIEFSRYTYPALSTVGQSVRALGEMAAQTLIERIGGGASAAPSRRRVVSPRLVLRESTAIYREPAPAGNRA
;
A
#
# COMPACT_ATOMS: atom_id res chain seq x y z
N MET A 1 -1.47 -18.99 47.69
CA MET A 1 -1.54 -19.22 46.25
C MET A 1 -2.70 -20.16 45.94
N ALA A 2 -3.10 -20.37 44.67
CA ALA A 2 -4.38 -20.99 44.31
C ALA A 2 -4.64 -22.42 44.79
N GLY A 3 -3.64 -23.17 45.32
CA GLY A 3 -3.81 -24.52 45.89
C GLY A 3 -4.30 -25.59 44.89
N VAL A 4 -4.06 -25.40 43.59
CA VAL A 4 -4.47 -26.31 42.49
C VAL A 4 -3.26 -26.75 41.65
N SER A 5 -3.42 -27.80 40.83
CA SER A 5 -2.35 -28.28 39.98
C SER A 5 -1.97 -27.28 38.87
N PHE A 6 -0.73 -27.35 38.38
CA PHE A 6 -0.28 -26.55 37.22
C PHE A 6 -1.21 -26.74 35.99
N THR A 7 -1.67 -27.96 35.76
CA THR A 7 -2.62 -28.25 34.67
C THR A 7 -3.93 -27.51 34.84
N THR A 8 -4.44 -27.42 36.06
CA THR A 8 -5.68 -26.67 36.36
C THR A 8 -5.50 -25.18 36.14
N VAL A 9 -4.37 -24.60 36.58
CA VAL A 9 -4.01 -23.20 36.30
C VAL A 9 -3.96 -22.97 34.78
N SER A 10 -3.30 -23.86 34.03
CA SER A 10 -3.21 -23.77 32.57
C SER A 10 -4.59 -23.84 31.91
N HIS A 11 -5.53 -24.65 32.42
CA HIS A 11 -6.89 -24.72 31.90
C HIS A 11 -7.68 -23.43 32.14
N VAL A 12 -7.52 -22.81 33.32
CA VAL A 12 -8.18 -21.52 33.63
C VAL A 12 -7.61 -20.41 32.75
N VAL A 13 -6.25 -20.28 32.71
CA VAL A 13 -5.55 -19.23 31.98
C VAL A 13 -5.85 -19.28 30.47
N ASN A 14 -5.89 -20.48 29.87
CA ASN A 14 -6.08 -20.67 28.43
C ASN A 14 -7.54 -20.97 28.05
N ASN A 15 -8.47 -20.98 28.98
CA ASN A 15 -9.88 -21.34 28.82
C ASN A 15 -10.09 -22.64 28.01
N SER A 16 -9.18 -23.60 28.17
CA SER A 16 -9.07 -24.80 27.31
C SER A 16 -9.93 -25.98 27.76
N ARG A 17 -10.47 -25.95 29.00
CA ARG A 17 -11.45 -26.92 29.56
C ARG A 17 -12.34 -26.25 30.59
N PRO A 18 -13.59 -26.74 30.78
CA PRO A 18 -14.44 -26.30 31.87
C PRO A 18 -13.78 -26.56 33.22
N VAL A 19 -13.80 -25.56 34.09
CA VAL A 19 -13.31 -25.62 35.47
C VAL A 19 -14.41 -25.06 36.35
N SER A 20 -14.60 -25.59 37.57
CA SER A 20 -15.61 -25.08 38.49
C SER A 20 -15.39 -23.60 38.83
N ALA A 21 -16.49 -22.87 39.11
CA ALA A 21 -16.45 -21.44 39.39
C ALA A 21 -15.52 -21.09 40.57
N ASP A 22 -15.51 -21.92 41.62
CA ASP A 22 -14.65 -21.75 42.79
C ASP A 22 -13.16 -21.86 42.46
N VAL A 23 -12.79 -22.86 41.62
CA VAL A 23 -11.40 -23.06 41.20
C VAL A 23 -10.95 -21.93 40.28
N ARG A 24 -11.81 -21.49 39.38
CA ARG A 24 -11.55 -20.33 38.52
C ARG A 24 -11.29 -19.08 39.33
N ALA A 25 -12.17 -18.77 40.31
CA ALA A 25 -12.02 -17.59 41.16
C ALA A 25 -10.72 -17.60 42.00
N LYS A 26 -10.32 -18.78 42.51
CA LYS A 26 -9.06 -18.96 43.26
C LYS A 26 -7.83 -18.72 42.36
N VAL A 27 -7.82 -19.24 41.12
CA VAL A 27 -6.73 -19.04 40.19
C VAL A 27 -6.64 -17.59 39.71
N GLU A 28 -7.77 -16.96 39.35
CA GLU A 28 -7.81 -15.56 38.94
C GLU A 28 -7.43 -14.60 40.10
N GLY A 29 -7.80 -14.95 41.36
CA GLY A 29 -7.36 -14.22 42.54
C GLY A 29 -5.84 -14.28 42.70
N ALA A 30 -5.24 -15.46 42.59
CA ALA A 30 -3.79 -15.63 42.70
C ALA A 30 -3.05 -14.95 41.53
N ILE A 31 -3.61 -14.94 40.32
CA ILE A 31 -3.04 -14.22 39.16
C ILE A 31 -2.98 -12.72 39.44
N ARG A 32 -4.08 -12.14 39.98
CA ARG A 32 -4.12 -10.71 40.34
C ARG A 32 -3.16 -10.36 41.49
N GLU A 33 -3.13 -11.18 42.54
CA GLU A 33 -2.24 -10.99 43.69
C GLU A 33 -0.75 -11.00 43.31
N LEU A 34 -0.37 -11.89 42.38
CA LEU A 34 1.00 -12.07 41.94
C LEU A 34 1.38 -11.17 40.74
N ASN A 35 0.45 -10.37 40.22
CA ASN A 35 0.61 -9.67 38.95
C ASN A 35 1.15 -10.61 37.84
N TYR A 36 0.71 -11.89 37.86
CA TYR A 36 1.21 -12.89 36.95
C TYR A 36 0.69 -12.65 35.53
N VAL A 37 1.61 -12.41 34.59
CA VAL A 37 1.31 -12.37 33.16
C VAL A 37 1.65 -13.72 32.55
N PRO A 38 0.67 -14.46 31.99
CA PRO A 38 0.94 -15.72 31.33
C PRO A 38 1.96 -15.57 30.21
N SER A 39 3.02 -16.38 30.22
CA SER A 39 4.05 -16.35 29.19
C SER A 39 3.48 -16.72 27.82
N ALA A 40 3.54 -15.79 26.87
CA ALA A 40 3.17 -16.02 25.48
C ALA A 40 4.05 -17.13 24.85
N VAL A 41 5.33 -17.18 25.23
CA VAL A 41 6.29 -18.19 24.77
C VAL A 41 5.87 -19.60 25.21
N ALA A 42 5.45 -19.78 26.49
CA ALA A 42 4.99 -21.08 26.97
C ALA A 42 3.67 -21.52 26.29
N ARG A 43 2.83 -20.56 25.91
CA ARG A 43 1.58 -20.80 25.18
C ARG A 43 1.85 -21.21 23.74
N SER A 44 2.73 -20.49 23.06
CA SER A 44 3.08 -20.76 21.65
C SER A 44 3.78 -22.10 21.47
N LEU A 45 4.61 -22.54 22.42
CA LEU A 45 5.21 -23.87 22.42
C LEU A 45 4.17 -24.98 22.44
N LYS A 46 3.06 -24.81 23.17
CA LYS A 46 1.98 -25.79 23.26
C LYS A 46 1.02 -25.72 22.07
N ALA A 47 0.70 -24.53 21.61
CA ALA A 47 -0.23 -24.27 20.51
C ALA A 47 0.43 -24.40 19.12
N ARG A 48 1.75 -24.39 19.03
CA ARG A 48 2.52 -24.27 17.79
C ARG A 48 2.15 -23.05 16.96
N ALA A 49 1.58 -22.02 17.61
CA ALA A 49 1.16 -20.77 17.00
C ALA A 49 1.45 -19.61 17.95
N THR A 50 1.84 -18.48 17.42
CA THR A 50 2.19 -17.28 18.20
C THR A 50 1.06 -16.24 18.19
N ALA A 51 0.04 -16.43 17.35
CA ALA A 51 -1.01 -15.46 17.05
C ALA A 51 -0.43 -14.11 16.60
N THR A 52 0.67 -14.14 15.84
CA THR A 52 1.34 -12.94 15.35
C THR A 52 1.60 -13.02 13.85
N ILE A 53 1.40 -11.89 13.17
CA ILE A 53 1.65 -11.70 11.75
C ILE A 53 2.67 -10.58 11.58
N GLY A 54 3.65 -10.78 10.70
CA GLY A 54 4.56 -9.72 10.28
C GLY A 54 3.98 -8.92 9.13
N LEU A 55 4.11 -7.59 9.19
CA LEU A 55 3.81 -6.69 8.09
C LEU A 55 5.04 -5.85 7.78
N VAL A 56 5.57 -5.98 6.57
CA VAL A 56 6.70 -5.17 6.10
C VAL A 56 6.20 -4.22 5.01
N VAL A 57 6.37 -2.91 5.21
CA VAL A 57 6.03 -1.86 4.25
C VAL A 57 7.25 -1.03 3.87
N PRO A 58 7.28 -0.45 2.66
CA PRO A 58 8.42 0.35 2.21
C PRO A 58 8.49 1.72 2.88
N ASN A 59 7.35 2.37 3.14
CA ASN A 59 7.32 3.73 3.67
C ASN A 59 6.06 3.97 4.52
N SER A 60 6.24 4.02 5.83
CA SER A 60 5.16 4.25 6.80
C SER A 60 4.64 5.70 6.82
N THR A 61 5.36 6.65 6.21
CA THR A 61 4.93 8.05 6.15
C THR A 61 4.02 8.32 4.95
N ASN A 62 3.97 7.42 3.98
CA ASN A 62 3.02 7.51 2.88
C ASN A 62 1.63 7.04 3.35
N PRO A 63 0.59 7.91 3.29
CA PRO A 63 -0.77 7.58 3.74
C PRO A 63 -1.35 6.32 3.09
N TYR A 64 -0.94 5.96 1.89
CA TYR A 64 -1.32 4.72 1.22
C TYR A 64 -0.97 3.50 2.08
N PHE A 65 0.28 3.41 2.56
CA PHE A 65 0.70 2.27 3.38
C PHE A 65 0.12 2.32 4.80
N ALA A 66 -0.19 3.51 5.33
CA ALA A 66 -0.88 3.65 6.61
C ALA A 66 -2.32 3.09 6.54
N GLU A 67 -3.08 3.39 5.48
CA GLU A 67 -4.43 2.84 5.28
C GLU A 67 -4.40 1.34 4.97
N LEU A 68 -3.41 0.87 4.21
CA LEU A 68 -3.18 -0.55 3.97
C LEU A 68 -2.95 -1.30 5.29
N ALA A 69 -2.04 -0.78 6.12
CA ALA A 69 -1.71 -1.36 7.43
C ALA A 69 -2.92 -1.38 8.34
N ARG A 70 -3.76 -0.34 8.31
CA ARG A 70 -5.00 -0.26 9.08
C ARG A 70 -5.98 -1.37 8.70
N GLY A 71 -6.19 -1.61 7.39
CA GLY A 71 -7.05 -2.69 6.93
C GLY A 71 -6.52 -4.07 7.32
N ILE A 72 -5.19 -4.26 7.25
CA ILE A 72 -4.53 -5.49 7.69
C ILE A 72 -4.71 -5.69 9.20
N GLU A 73 -4.45 -4.66 10.00
CA GLU A 73 -4.57 -4.72 11.46
C GLU A 73 -5.99 -5.06 11.90
N ASP A 74 -7.00 -4.35 11.39
CA ASP A 74 -8.40 -4.57 11.73
C ASP A 74 -8.82 -6.03 11.44
N GLN A 75 -8.47 -6.55 10.27
CA GLN A 75 -8.81 -7.92 9.89
C GLN A 75 -8.03 -8.95 10.72
N CYS A 76 -6.77 -8.72 11.03
CA CYS A 76 -5.96 -9.56 11.90
C CYS A 76 -6.51 -9.58 13.33
N ALA A 77 -6.82 -8.42 13.90
CA ALA A 77 -7.36 -8.28 15.24
C ALA A 77 -8.72 -9.00 15.38
N ALA A 78 -9.61 -8.87 14.40
CA ALA A 78 -10.89 -9.57 14.36
C ALA A 78 -10.74 -11.10 14.37
N ASN A 79 -9.59 -11.63 13.92
CA ASN A 79 -9.26 -13.05 13.88
C ASN A 79 -8.27 -13.48 14.98
N GLY A 80 -7.99 -12.62 15.97
CA GLY A 80 -7.16 -12.93 17.12
C GLY A 80 -5.65 -12.87 16.87
N TYR A 81 -5.22 -12.22 15.80
CA TYR A 81 -3.80 -12.00 15.49
C TYR A 81 -3.36 -10.58 15.86
N CYS A 82 -2.12 -10.47 16.34
CA CYS A 82 -1.41 -9.21 16.53
C CYS A 82 -0.45 -8.97 15.36
N VAL A 83 -0.34 -7.72 14.89
CA VAL A 83 0.53 -7.37 13.76
C VAL A 83 1.83 -6.73 14.25
N PHE A 84 2.97 -7.27 13.84
CA PHE A 84 4.29 -6.62 13.96
C PHE A 84 4.54 -5.79 12.71
N PHE A 85 4.46 -4.48 12.86
CA PHE A 85 4.69 -3.52 11.79
C PHE A 85 6.19 -3.21 11.64
N CYS A 86 6.72 -3.35 10.42
CA CYS A 86 8.10 -3.07 10.07
C CYS A 86 8.16 -2.12 8.85
N ASN A 87 8.89 -1.02 9.01
CA ASN A 87 9.12 -0.04 7.93
C ASN A 87 10.53 -0.20 7.36
N SER A 88 10.63 -0.62 6.09
CA SER A 88 11.90 -0.93 5.46
C SER A 88 12.62 0.28 4.83
N ASP A 89 11.94 1.39 4.62
CA ASP A 89 12.46 2.59 3.92
C ASP A 89 12.98 2.28 2.49
N ASP A 90 12.38 1.27 1.83
CA ASP A 90 12.87 0.73 0.55
C ASP A 90 14.35 0.27 0.60
N ASP A 91 14.92 0.06 1.81
CA ASP A 91 16.28 -0.45 2.02
C ASP A 91 16.28 -1.99 2.09
N PRO A 92 16.89 -2.67 1.11
CA PRO A 92 16.96 -4.13 1.09
C PRO A 92 17.67 -4.74 2.31
N VAL A 93 18.66 -4.04 2.89
CA VAL A 93 19.39 -4.50 4.07
C VAL A 93 18.48 -4.47 5.29
N LYS A 94 17.79 -3.36 5.49
CA LYS A 94 16.82 -3.19 6.57
C LYS A 94 15.67 -4.19 6.46
N GLN A 95 15.17 -4.42 5.25
CA GLN A 95 14.13 -5.39 4.97
C GLN A 95 14.55 -6.82 5.35
N ARG A 96 15.74 -7.28 4.91
CA ARG A 96 16.28 -8.59 5.28
C ARG A 96 16.43 -8.75 6.79
N ASN A 97 16.90 -7.71 7.47
CA ASN A 97 17.02 -7.72 8.93
C ASN A 97 15.67 -7.92 9.62
N TYR A 98 14.62 -7.22 9.17
CA TYR A 98 13.26 -7.43 9.71
C TYR A 98 12.76 -8.84 9.44
N LEU A 99 12.93 -9.36 8.23
CA LEU A 99 12.50 -10.72 7.88
C LEU A 99 13.17 -11.76 8.80
N ARG A 100 14.48 -11.63 9.04
CA ARG A 100 15.21 -12.50 9.97
C ARG A 100 14.65 -12.42 11.40
N VAL A 101 14.42 -11.21 11.92
CA VAL A 101 13.85 -11.01 13.27
C VAL A 101 12.46 -11.61 13.37
N LEU A 102 11.60 -11.42 12.36
CA LEU A 102 10.24 -11.97 12.32
C LEU A 102 10.27 -13.51 12.32
N GLN A 103 11.19 -14.12 11.56
CA GLN A 103 11.40 -15.58 11.57
C GLN A 103 11.87 -16.09 12.94
N GLU A 104 12.83 -15.40 13.58
CA GLU A 104 13.28 -15.73 14.96
C GLU A 104 12.13 -15.63 15.97
N LYS A 105 11.19 -14.72 15.77
CA LYS A 105 9.96 -14.58 16.58
C LYS A 105 8.91 -15.66 16.26
N ARG A 106 9.12 -16.48 15.22
CA ARG A 106 8.20 -17.55 14.80
C ARG A 106 6.81 -17.03 14.52
N ILE A 107 6.71 -15.94 13.74
CA ILE A 107 5.42 -15.41 13.31
C ILE A 107 4.64 -16.49 12.54
N ASP A 108 3.31 -16.46 12.63
CA ASP A 108 2.43 -17.45 11.99
C ASP A 108 2.23 -17.16 10.48
N GLY A 109 2.49 -15.92 10.06
CA GLY A 109 2.39 -15.50 8.67
C GLY A 109 3.01 -14.14 8.41
N LEU A 110 3.25 -13.83 7.15
CA LEU A 110 3.92 -12.61 6.70
C LEU A 110 3.14 -11.94 5.57
N ILE A 111 2.96 -10.62 5.68
CA ILE A 111 2.47 -9.76 4.59
C ILE A 111 3.60 -8.80 4.22
N VAL A 112 3.93 -8.74 2.92
CA VAL A 112 4.99 -7.87 2.42
C VAL A 112 4.41 -6.97 1.33
N ALA A 113 4.38 -5.66 1.61
CA ALA A 113 4.14 -4.62 0.62
C ALA A 113 5.52 -4.09 0.19
N SER A 114 6.26 -4.90 -0.59
CA SER A 114 7.68 -4.63 -0.84
C SER A 114 7.91 -3.63 -1.95
N ALA A 115 9.02 -2.92 -1.81
CA ALA A 115 9.73 -2.26 -2.87
C ALA A 115 10.88 -3.15 -3.36
N GLY A 116 11.14 -3.11 -4.65
CA GLY A 116 12.35 -3.64 -5.25
C GLY A 116 12.23 -5.05 -5.84
N GLU A 117 12.92 -5.22 -6.96
CA GLU A 117 13.16 -6.48 -7.66
C GLU A 117 14.49 -7.07 -7.18
N ASP A 118 14.57 -7.45 -5.90
CA ASP A 118 15.78 -8.08 -5.37
C ASP A 118 15.59 -9.60 -5.39
N THR A 119 16.35 -10.28 -6.23
CA THR A 119 16.39 -11.76 -6.29
C THR A 119 16.79 -12.37 -4.93
N VAL A 120 17.62 -11.66 -4.15
CA VAL A 120 17.99 -12.06 -2.79
C VAL A 120 16.79 -11.97 -1.85
N LEU A 121 15.90 -10.97 -2.05
CA LEU A 121 14.66 -10.87 -1.29
C LEU A 121 13.72 -12.04 -1.63
N ALA A 122 13.55 -12.36 -2.92
CA ALA A 122 12.73 -13.50 -3.34
C ALA A 122 13.22 -14.80 -2.69
N GLN A 123 14.53 -15.03 -2.66
CA GLN A 123 15.12 -16.19 -2.00
C GLN A 123 14.89 -16.17 -0.48
N THR A 124 15.12 -15.03 0.18
CA THR A 124 14.88 -14.87 1.62
C THR A 124 13.42 -15.14 2.00
N LEU A 125 12.47 -14.70 1.17
CA LEU A 125 11.05 -14.93 1.36
C LEU A 125 10.65 -16.38 1.05
N ALA A 126 11.27 -17.01 0.05
CA ALA A 126 11.04 -18.42 -0.27
C ALA A 126 11.53 -19.35 0.85
N ASP A 127 12.61 -18.98 1.53
CA ASP A 127 13.17 -19.71 2.68
C ASP A 127 12.35 -19.45 3.98
N ALA A 128 11.44 -18.49 3.97
CA ALA A 128 10.53 -18.27 5.09
C ALA A 128 9.51 -19.41 5.18
N HIS A 129 9.55 -20.17 6.26
CA HIS A 129 8.66 -21.32 6.48
C HIS A 129 7.23 -20.90 6.89
N ALA A 130 6.91 -19.61 6.89
CA ALA A 130 5.60 -19.06 7.20
C ALA A 130 4.80 -18.75 5.93
N PRO A 131 3.46 -18.92 5.95
CA PRO A 131 2.59 -18.45 4.88
C PRO A 131 2.86 -16.99 4.54
N LEU A 132 2.86 -16.66 3.23
CA LEU A 132 3.24 -15.35 2.71
C LEU A 132 2.17 -14.81 1.76
N VAL A 133 1.83 -13.55 1.94
CA VAL A 133 1.06 -12.74 0.98
C VAL A 133 1.87 -11.53 0.57
N VAL A 134 2.02 -11.34 -0.73
CA VAL A 134 2.61 -10.12 -1.30
C VAL A 134 1.50 -9.16 -1.69
N VAL A 135 1.67 -7.88 -1.38
CA VAL A 135 0.69 -6.83 -1.68
C VAL A 135 1.29 -5.83 -2.65
N ASP A 136 0.47 -5.46 -3.63
CA ASP A 136 0.70 -4.36 -4.58
C ASP A 136 1.82 -4.60 -5.62
N ARG A 137 2.85 -5.35 -5.32
CA ARG A 137 3.99 -5.63 -6.21
C ARG A 137 4.22 -7.12 -6.35
N ASN A 138 4.37 -7.59 -7.57
CA ASN A 138 4.79 -8.96 -7.82
C ASN A 138 6.30 -9.08 -7.59
N ILE A 139 6.72 -10.14 -6.90
CA ILE A 139 8.15 -10.48 -6.72
C ILE A 139 8.43 -11.66 -7.66
N GLU A 140 9.26 -11.43 -8.67
CA GLU A 140 9.59 -12.47 -9.66
C GLU A 140 10.25 -13.69 -9.01
N GLY A 141 9.85 -14.87 -9.46
CA GLY A 141 10.38 -16.14 -8.95
C GLY A 141 9.82 -16.57 -7.58
N LEU A 142 8.95 -15.78 -6.95
CA LEU A 142 8.35 -16.10 -5.66
C LEU A 142 6.95 -16.70 -5.83
N ALA A 143 6.76 -17.93 -5.36
CA ALA A 143 5.46 -18.60 -5.30
C ALA A 143 4.68 -18.16 -4.04
N ALA A 144 4.08 -16.96 -4.07
CA ALA A 144 3.29 -16.42 -2.97
C ALA A 144 1.89 -15.98 -3.44
N ASP A 145 0.95 -15.86 -2.51
CA ASP A 145 -0.32 -15.22 -2.81
C ASP A 145 -0.09 -13.73 -3.09
N LEU A 146 -0.75 -13.20 -4.12
CA LEU A 146 -0.62 -11.81 -4.54
C LEU A 146 -1.98 -11.11 -4.48
N VAL A 147 -2.03 -9.99 -3.77
CA VAL A 147 -3.17 -9.08 -3.74
C VAL A 147 -2.71 -7.73 -4.26
N GLN A 148 -3.24 -7.28 -5.38
CA GLN A 148 -2.78 -6.05 -6.04
C GLN A 148 -3.90 -5.30 -6.72
N ILE A 149 -3.62 -4.05 -7.11
CA ILE A 149 -4.44 -3.26 -8.00
C ILE A 149 -4.04 -3.54 -9.46
N ASP A 150 -4.95 -3.27 -10.37
CA ASP A 150 -4.62 -3.14 -11.80
C ASP A 150 -4.05 -1.74 -12.07
N HIS A 151 -2.75 -1.59 -11.85
CA HIS A 151 -2.03 -0.31 -12.00
C HIS A 151 -2.06 0.23 -13.42
N GLU A 152 -1.91 -0.66 -14.43
CA GLU A 152 -1.94 -0.26 -15.83
C GLU A 152 -3.32 0.27 -16.21
N ARG A 153 -4.38 -0.45 -15.82
CA ARG A 153 -5.75 -0.01 -16.08
C ARG A 153 -6.06 1.30 -15.37
N GLY A 154 -5.58 1.50 -14.14
CA GLY A 154 -5.80 2.74 -13.40
C GLY A 154 -5.17 3.95 -14.10
N ALA A 155 -3.91 3.84 -14.50
CA ALA A 155 -3.22 4.89 -15.24
C ALA A 155 -3.85 5.15 -16.63
N TYR A 156 -4.28 4.09 -17.29
CA TYR A 156 -5.05 4.19 -18.53
C TYR A 156 -6.34 4.99 -18.32
N LEU A 157 -7.11 4.72 -17.26
CA LEU A 157 -8.35 5.44 -16.96
C LEU A 157 -8.10 6.93 -16.68
N ALA A 158 -7.05 7.25 -15.89
CA ALA A 158 -6.65 8.63 -15.60
C ALA A 158 -6.30 9.40 -16.87
N THR A 159 -5.44 8.82 -17.68
CA THR A 159 -4.96 9.43 -18.93
C THR A 159 -6.09 9.58 -19.95
N ARG A 160 -6.92 8.54 -20.11
CA ARG A 160 -8.09 8.59 -20.98
C ARG A 160 -9.06 9.68 -20.56
N HIS A 161 -9.29 9.89 -19.27
CA HIS A 161 -10.11 10.98 -18.76
C HIS A 161 -9.57 12.35 -19.21
N LEU A 162 -8.27 12.59 -19.10
CA LEU A 162 -7.67 13.84 -19.57
C LEU A 162 -7.82 14.02 -21.09
N LEU A 163 -7.63 12.94 -21.85
CA LEU A 163 -7.85 12.95 -23.31
C LEU A 163 -9.32 13.23 -23.69
N GLU A 164 -10.28 12.67 -22.95
CA GLU A 164 -11.72 12.92 -23.13
C GLU A 164 -12.11 14.36 -22.80
N LEU A 165 -11.37 15.04 -21.92
CA LEU A 165 -11.48 16.46 -21.65
C LEU A 165 -10.82 17.36 -22.73
N GLY A 166 -10.20 16.77 -23.76
CA GLY A 166 -9.60 17.48 -24.87
C GLY A 166 -8.12 17.84 -24.71
N HIS A 167 -7.47 17.39 -23.62
CA HIS A 167 -6.04 17.59 -23.46
C HIS A 167 -5.24 16.68 -24.42
N ALA A 168 -4.35 17.26 -25.22
CA ALA A 168 -3.46 16.52 -26.08
C ALA A 168 -2.00 16.58 -25.62
N LYS A 169 -1.63 17.61 -24.88
CA LYS A 169 -0.29 17.80 -24.34
C LYS A 169 -0.27 17.44 -22.87
N ILE A 170 -0.04 16.15 -22.56
CA ILE A 170 -0.17 15.59 -21.21
C ILE A 170 1.22 15.23 -20.70
N GLY A 171 1.58 15.73 -19.51
CA GLY A 171 2.74 15.29 -18.75
C GLY A 171 2.41 14.08 -17.88
N CYS A 172 3.40 13.20 -17.67
CA CYS A 172 3.32 12.07 -16.75
C CYS A 172 4.43 12.19 -15.70
N ILE A 173 4.07 12.20 -14.41
CA ILE A 173 5.03 12.11 -13.31
C ILE A 173 4.99 10.67 -12.81
N THR A 174 6.07 9.92 -13.01
CA THR A 174 6.20 8.53 -12.56
C THR A 174 7.04 8.42 -11.30
N GLY A 175 6.91 7.33 -10.55
CA GLY A 175 7.87 6.96 -9.52
C GLY A 175 9.18 6.44 -10.13
N PRO A 176 10.08 5.84 -9.30
CA PRO A 176 11.33 5.27 -9.78
C PRO A 176 11.08 4.26 -10.91
N THR A 177 11.84 4.38 -12.00
CA THR A 177 11.61 3.61 -13.25
C THR A 177 11.99 2.14 -13.12
N ASP A 178 12.76 1.78 -12.10
CA ASP A 178 13.13 0.41 -11.73
C ASP A 178 12.04 -0.35 -10.99
N THR A 179 10.90 0.30 -10.68
CA THR A 179 9.79 -0.35 -9.98
C THR A 179 8.70 -0.84 -10.94
N ALA A 180 8.25 -2.07 -10.78
CA ALA A 180 7.17 -2.65 -11.60
C ALA A 180 5.88 -1.81 -11.58
N VAL A 181 5.54 -1.19 -10.43
CA VAL A 181 4.36 -0.32 -10.29
C VAL A 181 4.48 0.92 -11.19
N SER A 182 5.66 1.57 -11.20
CA SER A 182 5.91 2.71 -12.09
C SER A 182 5.82 2.31 -13.56
N ALA A 183 6.44 1.20 -13.94
CA ALA A 183 6.39 0.67 -15.31
C ALA A 183 4.95 0.40 -15.76
N MET A 184 4.13 -0.26 -14.94
CA MET A 184 2.72 -0.52 -15.24
C MET A 184 1.91 0.77 -15.40
N ARG A 185 2.12 1.77 -14.54
CA ARG A 185 1.41 3.07 -14.62
C ARG A 185 1.83 3.84 -15.89
N VAL A 186 3.12 3.86 -16.22
CA VAL A 186 3.62 4.44 -17.48
C VAL A 186 3.06 3.71 -18.70
N HIS A 187 2.98 2.39 -18.66
CA HIS A 187 2.37 1.58 -19.73
C HIS A 187 0.91 1.97 -19.96
N GLY A 188 0.12 2.11 -18.89
CA GLY A 188 -1.28 2.57 -18.97
C GLY A 188 -1.40 3.96 -19.60
N PHE A 189 -0.51 4.89 -19.23
CA PHE A 189 -0.41 6.23 -19.82
C PHE A 189 -0.11 6.15 -21.34
N ILE A 190 0.95 5.44 -21.73
CA ILE A 190 1.36 5.29 -23.13
C ILE A 190 0.24 4.67 -23.96
N ARG A 191 -0.42 3.62 -23.43
CA ARG A 191 -1.52 2.95 -24.13
C ARG A 191 -2.69 3.90 -24.39
N ALA A 192 -3.09 4.70 -23.41
CA ALA A 192 -4.19 5.65 -23.57
C ALA A 192 -3.88 6.74 -24.62
N MET A 193 -2.64 7.26 -24.62
CA MET A 193 -2.17 8.22 -25.63
C MET A 193 -2.19 7.62 -27.03
N ALA A 194 -1.66 6.41 -27.19
CA ALA A 194 -1.59 5.71 -28.48
C ALA A 194 -2.98 5.39 -29.05
N GLU A 195 -3.94 4.93 -28.22
CA GLU A 195 -5.30 4.63 -28.66
C GLU A 195 -6.06 5.88 -29.22
N ARG A 196 -5.64 7.07 -28.81
CA ARG A 196 -6.18 8.34 -29.30
C ARG A 196 -5.30 8.99 -30.36
N SER A 197 -4.25 8.31 -30.83
CA SER A 197 -3.28 8.83 -31.82
C SER A 197 -2.68 10.18 -31.38
N VAL A 198 -2.42 10.35 -30.07
CA VAL A 198 -1.79 11.55 -29.50
C VAL A 198 -0.34 11.22 -29.20
N ASP A 199 0.57 11.98 -29.80
CA ASP A 199 2.02 11.78 -29.61
C ASP A 199 2.46 12.23 -28.21
N ILE A 200 3.35 11.46 -27.61
CA ILE A 200 3.99 11.82 -26.36
C ILE A 200 5.16 12.74 -26.66
N VAL A 201 5.07 13.98 -26.22
CA VAL A 201 6.13 14.98 -26.42
C VAL A 201 7.42 14.51 -25.72
N PRO A 202 8.59 14.62 -26.34
CA PRO A 202 9.87 14.31 -25.68
C PRO A 202 10.01 15.06 -24.35
N GLY A 203 10.36 14.33 -23.28
CA GLY A 203 10.46 14.87 -21.93
C GLY A 203 9.13 14.97 -21.18
N ALA A 204 8.01 14.52 -21.75
CA ALA A 204 6.71 14.54 -21.08
C ALA A 204 6.59 13.50 -19.95
N ILE A 205 7.45 12.50 -19.87
CA ILE A 205 7.52 11.55 -18.76
C ILE A 205 8.68 11.97 -17.85
N ALA A 206 8.34 12.39 -16.62
CA ALA A 206 9.30 12.87 -15.62
C ALA A 206 9.35 11.91 -14.43
N GLU A 207 10.53 11.39 -14.13
CA GLU A 207 10.76 10.50 -12.99
C GLU A 207 10.77 11.27 -11.67
N SER A 208 10.27 10.62 -10.61
CA SER A 208 10.17 11.09 -9.24
C SER A 208 10.35 9.93 -8.25
N ASP A 209 10.12 10.16 -6.97
CA ASP A 209 10.35 9.23 -5.85
C ASP A 209 9.08 8.88 -5.04
N PHE A 210 7.90 9.09 -5.61
CA PHE A 210 6.60 8.95 -4.94
C PHE A 210 6.35 9.94 -3.79
N SER A 211 7.21 10.93 -3.56
CA SER A 211 7.03 11.97 -2.54
C SER A 211 6.39 13.25 -3.09
N CYS A 212 5.85 14.10 -2.18
CA CYS A 212 5.38 15.44 -2.57
C CYS A 212 6.52 16.30 -3.12
N LEU A 213 7.71 16.23 -2.52
CA LEU A 213 8.87 17.01 -2.96
C LEU A 213 9.34 16.59 -4.34
N GLY A 214 9.45 15.27 -4.57
CA GLY A 214 9.81 14.75 -5.88
C GLY A 214 8.77 15.10 -6.95
N GLY A 215 7.48 15.01 -6.62
CA GLY A 215 6.39 15.45 -7.50
C GLY A 215 6.45 16.94 -7.84
N TYR A 216 6.77 17.79 -6.85
CA TYR A 216 7.01 19.23 -7.06
C TYR A 216 8.14 19.48 -8.05
N HIS A 217 9.30 18.84 -7.88
CA HIS A 217 10.43 19.00 -8.78
C HIS A 217 10.15 18.46 -10.19
N ALA A 218 9.49 17.31 -10.29
CA ALA A 218 9.12 16.72 -11.58
C ALA A 218 8.12 17.63 -12.34
N ALA A 219 7.08 18.12 -11.66
CA ALA A 219 6.13 19.07 -12.25
C ALA A 219 6.81 20.37 -12.67
N SER A 220 7.74 20.89 -11.85
CA SER A 220 8.53 22.08 -12.18
C SER A 220 9.27 21.93 -13.49
N ARG A 221 9.98 20.80 -13.69
CA ARG A 221 10.66 20.50 -14.95
C ARG A 221 9.67 20.41 -16.12
N LEU A 222 8.52 19.77 -15.92
CA LEU A 222 7.49 19.68 -16.96
C LEU A 222 6.94 21.05 -17.36
N PHE A 223 6.68 21.94 -16.42
CA PHE A 223 6.20 23.29 -16.70
C PHE A 223 7.23 24.15 -17.44
N GLU A 224 8.52 23.94 -17.21
CA GLU A 224 9.60 24.67 -17.89
C GLU A 224 9.84 24.15 -19.32
N SER A 225 9.92 22.83 -19.50
CA SER A 225 10.34 22.21 -20.77
C SER A 225 9.14 21.87 -21.67
N VAL A 226 8.13 21.20 -21.13
CA VAL A 226 7.01 20.68 -21.92
C VAL A 226 5.82 21.63 -21.94
N ARG A 227 5.54 22.30 -20.83
CA ARG A 227 4.34 23.15 -20.62
C ARG A 227 3.05 22.38 -20.96
N PRO A 228 2.76 21.31 -20.22
CA PRO A 228 1.60 20.47 -20.49
C PRO A 228 0.30 21.20 -20.12
N SER A 229 -0.80 20.90 -20.81
CA SER A 229 -2.13 21.34 -20.44
C SER A 229 -2.76 20.46 -19.36
N ALA A 230 -2.22 19.26 -19.16
CA ALA A 230 -2.61 18.37 -18.07
C ALA A 230 -1.44 17.51 -17.59
N ILE A 231 -1.49 17.07 -16.33
CA ILE A 231 -0.51 16.16 -15.72
C ILE A 231 -1.24 14.96 -15.12
N PHE A 232 -0.80 13.75 -15.49
CA PHE A 232 -1.05 12.55 -14.73
C PHE A 232 0.11 12.32 -13.75
N ALA A 233 -0.17 12.39 -12.45
CA ALA A 233 0.77 12.07 -11.40
C ALA A 233 0.56 10.61 -10.96
N GLY A 234 1.65 9.83 -10.98
CA GLY A 234 1.63 8.40 -10.69
C GLY A 234 1.19 8.06 -9.26
N ASN A 235 1.15 9.02 -8.32
CA ASN A 235 0.43 8.92 -7.06
C ASN A 235 -0.07 10.29 -6.58
N ASP A 236 -0.92 10.31 -5.55
CA ASP A 236 -1.52 11.55 -5.04
C ASP A 236 -0.49 12.46 -4.35
N LEU A 237 0.52 11.91 -3.68
CA LEU A 237 1.57 12.73 -3.07
C LEU A 237 2.33 13.54 -4.13
N MET A 238 2.68 12.90 -5.26
CA MET A 238 3.26 13.61 -6.40
C MET A 238 2.27 14.61 -7.02
N GLY A 239 0.98 14.26 -7.03
CA GLY A 239 -0.10 15.18 -7.45
C GLY A 239 -0.17 16.43 -6.57
N VAL A 240 -0.07 16.29 -5.25
CA VAL A 240 0.02 17.42 -4.29
C VAL A 240 1.26 18.27 -4.58
N GLY A 241 2.40 17.63 -4.84
CA GLY A 241 3.62 18.34 -5.27
C GLY A 241 3.42 19.12 -6.56
N ALA A 242 2.72 18.54 -7.54
CA ALA A 242 2.42 19.20 -8.81
C ALA A 242 1.47 20.40 -8.64
N LEU A 243 0.45 20.29 -7.77
CA LEU A 243 -0.42 21.42 -7.41
C LEU A 243 0.39 22.59 -6.84
N ARG A 244 1.34 22.29 -5.95
CA ARG A 244 2.24 23.31 -5.37
C ARG A 244 3.11 23.96 -6.43
N ALA A 245 3.70 23.19 -7.32
CA ALA A 245 4.54 23.69 -8.41
C ALA A 245 3.77 24.59 -9.39
N ALA A 246 2.51 24.26 -9.67
CA ALA A 246 1.60 25.08 -10.48
C ALA A 246 1.30 26.43 -9.78
N ALA A 247 0.91 26.37 -8.50
CA ALA A 247 0.56 27.57 -7.73
C ALA A 247 1.72 28.57 -7.64
N GLU A 248 2.95 28.11 -7.43
CA GLU A 248 4.15 28.98 -7.39
C GLU A 248 4.46 29.67 -8.72
N ARG A 249 3.98 29.09 -9.84
CA ARG A 249 4.10 29.68 -11.18
C ARG A 249 2.92 30.54 -11.57
N GLY A 250 1.97 30.72 -10.65
CA GLY A 250 0.72 31.44 -10.92
C GLY A 250 -0.23 30.70 -11.87
N LEU A 251 0.00 29.40 -12.12
CA LEU A 251 -0.90 28.56 -12.92
C LEU A 251 -2.10 28.14 -12.08
N ARG A 252 -3.27 28.35 -12.63
CA ARG A 252 -4.53 27.94 -12.01
C ARG A 252 -4.84 26.48 -12.38
N VAL A 253 -5.08 25.68 -11.37
CA VAL A 253 -5.60 24.32 -11.55
C VAL A 253 -7.10 24.37 -11.25
N PRO A 254 -7.97 23.90 -12.16
CA PRO A 254 -7.68 23.17 -13.40
C PRO A 254 -7.59 24.06 -14.66
N ASP A 255 -7.82 25.37 -14.59
CA ASP A 255 -8.04 26.25 -15.75
C ASP A 255 -6.83 26.32 -16.71
N ASP A 256 -5.61 26.48 -16.17
CA ASP A 256 -4.37 26.58 -16.95
C ASP A 256 -3.67 25.22 -17.12
N CYS A 257 -3.89 24.28 -16.16
CA CYS A 257 -3.40 22.91 -16.22
C CYS A 257 -4.26 21.99 -15.36
N SER A 258 -4.80 20.93 -15.93
CA SER A 258 -5.48 19.86 -15.19
C SER A 258 -4.46 18.92 -14.51
N ILE A 259 -4.76 18.45 -13.29
CA ILE A 259 -3.88 17.50 -12.58
C ILE A 259 -4.76 16.36 -12.04
N ILE A 260 -4.34 15.12 -12.32
CA ILE A 260 -4.96 13.91 -11.79
C ILE A 260 -3.92 13.02 -11.11
N GLY A 261 -4.23 12.51 -9.93
CA GLY A 261 -3.40 11.62 -9.13
C GLY A 261 -3.75 10.15 -9.26
N PHE A 262 -3.25 9.37 -8.30
CA PHE A 262 -3.48 7.93 -8.14
C PHE A 262 -3.38 7.59 -6.64
N ASP A 263 -4.20 6.68 -6.12
CA ASP A 263 -4.30 6.08 -4.78
C ASP A 263 -5.58 6.47 -4.01
N ASP A 264 -6.15 7.66 -4.21
CA ASP A 264 -7.27 8.24 -3.45
C ASP A 264 -6.97 8.36 -1.95
N ILE A 265 -5.78 8.86 -1.60
CA ILE A 265 -5.44 9.13 -0.21
C ILE A 265 -6.36 10.21 0.38
N GLU A 266 -6.58 10.19 1.69
CA GLU A 266 -7.51 11.14 2.34
C GLU A 266 -7.18 12.60 2.04
N PHE A 267 -5.89 12.96 2.01
CA PHE A 267 -5.44 14.34 1.74
C PHE A 267 -5.86 14.89 0.38
N SER A 268 -6.08 14.03 -0.62
CA SER A 268 -6.54 14.45 -1.96
C SER A 268 -7.84 15.24 -1.93
N ARG A 269 -8.68 15.02 -0.90
CA ARG A 269 -9.96 15.70 -0.72
C ARG A 269 -9.81 17.09 -0.15
N TYR A 270 -8.70 17.36 0.52
CA TYR A 270 -8.45 18.59 1.27
C TYR A 270 -7.41 19.49 0.61
N THR A 271 -6.90 19.12 -0.56
CA THR A 271 -6.12 20.04 -1.40
C THR A 271 -7.03 21.14 -1.97
N TYR A 272 -6.44 22.24 -2.40
CA TYR A 272 -7.18 23.28 -3.13
C TYR A 272 -6.47 23.56 -4.48
N PRO A 273 -7.15 23.22 -5.59
CA PRO A 273 -8.40 22.48 -5.72
C PRO A 273 -8.30 21.04 -5.19
N ALA A 274 -9.45 20.43 -4.85
CA ALA A 274 -9.50 19.02 -4.45
C ALA A 274 -9.03 18.13 -5.60
N LEU A 275 -8.05 17.23 -5.33
CA LEU A 275 -7.36 16.45 -6.37
C LEU A 275 -8.22 15.30 -6.89
N SER A 276 -8.53 15.32 -8.19
CA SER A 276 -9.05 14.17 -8.94
C SER A 276 -7.99 13.07 -8.95
N THR A 277 -8.42 11.82 -8.86
CA THR A 277 -7.48 10.70 -8.70
C THR A 277 -8.06 9.38 -9.22
N VAL A 278 -7.24 8.37 -9.27
CA VAL A 278 -7.66 6.97 -9.42
C VAL A 278 -7.69 6.33 -8.05
N GLY A 279 -8.87 5.89 -7.62
CA GLY A 279 -9.07 5.30 -6.31
C GLY A 279 -9.37 3.81 -6.39
N GLN A 280 -8.95 3.16 -5.35
CA GLN A 280 -9.41 1.87 -4.85
C GLN A 280 -9.54 1.98 -3.34
N SER A 281 -10.31 1.10 -2.73
CA SER A 281 -10.28 1.04 -1.27
C SER A 281 -8.99 0.39 -0.80
N VAL A 282 -7.99 1.20 -0.46
CA VAL A 282 -6.69 0.72 0.06
C VAL A 282 -6.90 -0.11 1.34
N ARG A 283 -7.84 0.33 2.20
CA ARG A 283 -8.21 -0.42 3.40
C ARG A 283 -8.77 -1.81 3.05
N ALA A 284 -9.69 -1.91 2.08
CA ALA A 284 -10.21 -3.20 1.63
C ALA A 284 -9.14 -4.10 0.99
N LEU A 285 -8.13 -3.49 0.34
CA LEU A 285 -6.96 -4.23 -0.16
C LEU A 285 -6.17 -4.86 1.01
N GLY A 286 -5.97 -4.12 2.09
CA GLY A 286 -5.35 -4.62 3.32
C GLY A 286 -6.16 -5.73 3.99
N GLU A 287 -7.47 -5.54 4.14
CA GLU A 287 -8.40 -6.55 4.66
C GLU A 287 -8.33 -7.85 3.82
N MET A 288 -8.32 -7.72 2.49
CA MET A 288 -8.21 -8.86 1.57
C MET A 288 -6.87 -9.59 1.70
N ALA A 289 -5.77 -8.86 1.88
CA ALA A 289 -4.44 -9.44 2.09
C ALA A 289 -4.39 -10.24 3.40
N ALA A 290 -4.87 -9.66 4.50
CA ALA A 290 -4.95 -10.32 5.79
C ALA A 290 -5.86 -11.55 5.76
N GLN A 291 -7.04 -11.44 5.16
CA GLN A 291 -7.96 -12.57 4.99
C GLN A 291 -7.31 -13.70 4.19
N THR A 292 -6.61 -13.37 3.10
CA THR A 292 -5.90 -14.36 2.26
C THR A 292 -4.83 -15.09 3.07
N LEU A 293 -4.08 -14.36 3.90
CA LEU A 293 -3.05 -14.95 4.77
C LEU A 293 -3.66 -15.85 5.85
N ILE A 294 -4.72 -15.40 6.53
CA ILE A 294 -5.42 -16.16 7.58
C ILE A 294 -5.97 -17.46 7.01
N GLU A 295 -6.56 -17.44 5.82
CA GLU A 295 -7.00 -18.65 5.11
C GLU A 295 -5.85 -19.64 4.85
N ARG A 296 -4.65 -19.14 4.51
CA ARG A 296 -3.46 -19.98 4.34
C ARG A 296 -2.99 -20.59 5.65
N ILE A 297 -2.97 -19.83 6.73
CA ILE A 297 -2.60 -20.31 8.07
C ILE A 297 -3.55 -21.45 8.51
N GLY A 298 -4.85 -21.28 8.32
CA GLY A 298 -5.87 -22.23 8.73
C GLY A 298 -5.96 -23.48 7.85
N GLY A 299 -5.63 -23.39 6.58
CA GLY A 299 -5.80 -24.46 5.58
C GLY A 299 -4.62 -25.43 5.44
N GLY A 300 -3.57 -25.32 6.24
CA GLY A 300 -2.34 -26.13 6.10
C GLY A 300 -1.53 -25.69 4.88
N ALA A 301 -0.55 -24.88 5.10
CA ALA A 301 0.12 -23.97 4.17
C ALA A 301 0.74 -24.55 2.88
N SER A 302 0.81 -25.86 2.67
CA SER A 302 1.78 -26.41 1.72
C SER A 302 1.23 -26.92 0.38
N ALA A 303 -0.06 -27.02 0.15
CA ALA A 303 -0.58 -27.78 -1.00
C ALA A 303 -1.42 -26.98 -2.04
N ALA A 304 -1.87 -25.78 -1.74
CA ALA A 304 -2.70 -25.02 -2.66
C ALA A 304 -1.86 -24.07 -3.54
N PRO A 305 -2.15 -23.96 -4.85
CA PRO A 305 -1.44 -23.04 -5.74
C PRO A 305 -1.59 -21.59 -5.27
N SER A 306 -0.61 -20.75 -5.64
CA SER A 306 -0.64 -19.31 -5.35
C SER A 306 -1.86 -18.67 -5.99
N ARG A 307 -2.54 -17.80 -5.24
CA ARG A 307 -3.72 -17.06 -5.70
C ARG A 307 -3.30 -15.64 -6.10
N ARG A 308 -3.88 -15.15 -7.18
CA ARG A 308 -3.74 -13.75 -7.58
C ARG A 308 -5.10 -13.08 -7.48
N ARG A 309 -5.21 -12.08 -6.62
CA ARG A 309 -6.41 -11.24 -6.45
C ARG A 309 -6.10 -9.85 -6.97
N VAL A 310 -6.84 -9.41 -7.98
CA VAL A 310 -6.65 -8.09 -8.60
C VAL A 310 -7.87 -7.23 -8.33
N VAL A 311 -7.66 -6.06 -7.72
CA VAL A 311 -8.72 -5.08 -7.44
C VAL A 311 -8.80 -4.11 -8.61
N SER A 312 -10.01 -3.88 -9.12
CA SER A 312 -10.24 -2.93 -10.21
C SER A 312 -10.23 -1.49 -9.70
N PRO A 313 -9.41 -0.61 -10.29
CA PRO A 313 -9.41 0.82 -9.97
C PRO A 313 -10.60 1.53 -10.59
N ARG A 314 -10.96 2.70 -10.02
CA ARG A 314 -11.99 3.60 -10.53
C ARG A 314 -11.52 5.05 -10.51
N LEU A 315 -12.06 5.87 -11.41
CA LEU A 315 -11.86 7.31 -11.32
C LEU A 315 -12.64 7.91 -10.16
N VAL A 316 -12.01 8.84 -9.47
CA VAL A 316 -12.59 9.68 -8.41
C VAL A 316 -12.39 11.13 -8.83
N LEU A 317 -13.39 11.68 -9.53
CA LEU A 317 -13.32 13.04 -10.04
C LEU A 317 -13.64 14.05 -8.95
N ARG A 318 -12.86 15.13 -8.91
CA ARG A 318 -12.99 16.26 -8.00
C ARG A 318 -12.84 17.59 -8.76
N GLU A 319 -12.02 18.50 -8.28
CA GLU A 319 -11.94 19.88 -8.79
C GLU A 319 -10.73 20.15 -9.69
N SER A 320 -9.73 19.24 -9.69
CA SER A 320 -8.42 19.50 -10.31
C SER A 320 -8.33 19.14 -11.79
N THR A 321 -9.45 18.77 -12.44
CA THR A 321 -9.51 18.48 -13.88
C THR A 321 -10.71 19.19 -14.51
N ALA A 322 -10.52 19.79 -15.70
CA ALA A 322 -11.55 20.47 -16.47
C ALA A 322 -11.38 20.27 -17.97
N ILE A 323 -12.39 20.61 -18.75
CA ILE A 323 -12.32 20.61 -20.21
C ILE A 323 -11.22 21.58 -20.67
N TYR A 324 -10.33 21.11 -21.54
CA TYR A 324 -9.27 21.92 -22.11
C TYR A 324 -9.88 23.10 -22.90
N ARG A 325 -9.37 24.28 -22.61
CA ARG A 325 -9.67 25.49 -23.38
C ARG A 325 -8.35 26.05 -23.87
N GLU A 326 -8.28 26.28 -25.18
CA GLU A 326 -7.07 26.91 -25.73
C GLU A 326 -6.87 28.29 -25.07
N PRO A 327 -5.66 28.58 -24.57
CA PRO A 327 -5.39 29.89 -23.98
C PRO A 327 -5.73 30.98 -24.99
N ALA A 328 -6.52 31.98 -24.60
CA ALA A 328 -6.77 33.13 -25.47
C ALA A 328 -5.42 33.72 -25.89
N PRO A 329 -5.24 34.08 -27.17
CA PRO A 329 -4.02 34.73 -27.63
C PRO A 329 -3.75 35.91 -26.73
N ALA A 330 -2.46 36.03 -26.30
CA ALA A 330 -2.02 37.09 -25.38
C ALA A 330 -2.37 38.47 -26.00
N GLY A 331 -3.60 38.88 -25.76
CA GLY A 331 -4.06 40.25 -26.09
C GLY A 331 -3.38 41.19 -25.11
N ASN A 332 -2.73 42.22 -25.67
CA ASN A 332 -2.16 43.33 -24.94
C ASN A 332 -2.93 43.65 -23.65
N ARG A 333 -2.43 43.22 -22.52
CA ARG A 333 -2.84 43.83 -21.25
C ARG A 333 -2.16 45.19 -21.20
N ALA A 334 -2.89 46.24 -21.68
CA ALA A 334 -2.51 47.64 -21.52
C ALA A 334 -2.62 48.01 -20.04
#